data_38627d3c17141b79e23ae399e404282c
#
_entry.id   38627d3c17141b79e23ae399e404282c
#
_cell.length_a   1.000
_cell.length_b   1.000
_cell.length_c   1.000
_cell.angle_alpha   90.00
_cell.angle_beta   90.00
_cell.angle_gamma   90.00
#
_symmetry.space_group_name_H-M   'P 1'
#
loop_
_entity.id
_entity.type
_entity.pdbx_description
1 polymer ?
#
loop_
_entity_poly.entity_id
_entity_poly.type
_entity_poly.pdbx_seq_one_letter_code
_entity_poly.pdbx_strand_id
1 'polypeptide(L)'
;MKKLLFGLLSIGLLFTSCSTEEEQVRYVRKNAHSIEAEADIQAMNTAFEIMKQKGCEDPTSWYYQAAIHWVPTRIYDNQLCASYTDWTELKIAWDECTHSHSGAEEINFLIWHRMYIWHLEKIVRKTSGKEDFALPYWGYTNYDKLDKVMPPMWRDSTSYLYEESRLDSLNAGYPINGAALRMLQGQYPKVMEITDYQTFNKTLDQSIHGGMHNYIGSGNAHNEEHYNKISQKTSKTGMMSDVATAGFDPIFWAHHSNIDRIFQKWLNSPNGQKVTLEQLQDNPWKYEFFDENGKLVNYSAEEVLAIIYNMDYDYDDVVVTENLKATTAQIGPKEVISTATPNVFVSEQTQSIGTIDNNENYNGVKVLLDIFTTFENQPSGLYEIYLNHPEGQEFEVDSPTFLGAISFFGANHGDPRNTECLKGCCSPVSEDGKLMTVFTFEVNSIDTYNLTIHRSGGHEDFDLKVNKLTLRDYNL
;
A
#
# COMPACT_ATOMS: atom_id res chain seq x y z
N MET A 1 -77.34 -28.70 45.20
CA MET A 1 -75.95 -29.01 44.84
C MET A 1 -75.51 -28.05 43.74
N LYS A 2 -74.79 -26.97 44.10
CA LYS A 2 -74.26 -25.96 43.16
C LYS A 2 -72.78 -26.24 42.92
N LYS A 3 -72.38 -26.51 41.68
CA LYS A 3 -71.00 -26.69 41.30
C LYS A 3 -70.44 -25.31 40.99
N LEU A 4 -69.40 -24.89 41.73
CA LEU A 4 -68.58 -23.74 41.43
C LEU A 4 -67.50 -24.12 40.36
N LEU A 5 -67.45 -23.42 39.26
CA LEU A 5 -66.39 -23.48 38.28
C LEU A 5 -65.32 -22.41 38.61
N PHE A 6 -64.10 -22.85 38.93
CA PHE A 6 -62.95 -21.98 39.08
C PHE A 6 -62.31 -21.83 37.70
N GLY A 7 -62.33 -20.63 37.13
CA GLY A 7 -61.56 -20.28 35.94
C GLY A 7 -60.17 -19.85 36.35
N LEU A 8 -59.12 -20.53 35.86
CA LEU A 8 -57.75 -20.09 35.95
C LEU A 8 -57.46 -19.07 34.83
N LEU A 9 -57.17 -17.86 35.23
CA LEU A 9 -56.69 -16.82 34.36
C LEU A 9 -55.16 -16.94 34.30
N SER A 10 -54.62 -17.46 33.19
CA SER A 10 -53.18 -17.47 32.91
C SER A 10 -52.77 -16.10 32.37
N ILE A 11 -52.06 -15.31 33.17
CA ILE A 11 -51.41 -14.08 32.74
C ILE A 11 -50.09 -14.49 32.07
N GLY A 12 -50.08 -14.46 30.73
CA GLY A 12 -48.87 -14.59 29.94
C GLY A 12 -48.04 -13.31 30.06
N LEU A 13 -46.93 -13.36 30.79
CA LEU A 13 -45.87 -12.33 30.77
C LEU A 13 -45.14 -12.41 29.42
N LEU A 14 -45.46 -11.52 28.52
CA LEU A 14 -44.67 -11.26 27.34
C LEU A 14 -43.37 -10.54 27.78
N PHE A 15 -42.29 -11.28 27.90
CA PHE A 15 -40.96 -10.69 27.95
C PHE A 15 -40.63 -10.19 26.55
N THR A 16 -40.80 -8.90 26.27
CA THR A 16 -40.17 -8.22 25.18
C THR A 16 -38.69 -8.13 25.54
N SER A 17 -37.89 -9.04 24.97
CA SER A 17 -36.44 -8.87 24.92
C SER A 17 -36.14 -7.65 24.03
N CYS A 18 -35.90 -6.50 24.65
CA CYS A 18 -35.27 -5.38 24.01
C CYS A 18 -33.79 -5.77 23.88
N SER A 19 -33.40 -6.37 22.77
CA SER A 19 -31.99 -6.36 22.36
C SER A 19 -31.69 -4.91 22.07
N THR A 20 -31.06 -4.21 22.99
CA THR A 20 -30.29 -3.00 22.67
C THR A 20 -29.17 -3.50 21.76
N GLU A 21 -29.31 -3.30 20.44
CA GLU A 21 -28.13 -3.27 19.58
C GLU A 21 -27.20 -2.22 20.23
N GLU A 22 -26.09 -2.65 20.79
CA GLU A 22 -25.01 -1.73 21.17
C GLU A 22 -24.63 -1.02 19.87
N GLU A 23 -24.87 0.28 19.83
CA GLU A 23 -24.47 1.13 18.71
C GLU A 23 -22.95 0.98 18.58
N GLN A 24 -22.51 0.32 17.51
CA GLN A 24 -21.10 0.04 17.30
C GLN A 24 -20.38 1.39 17.19
N VAL A 25 -19.47 1.64 18.13
CA VAL A 25 -18.66 2.87 18.11
C VAL A 25 -17.89 2.93 16.79
N ARG A 26 -18.13 3.95 16.00
CA ARG A 26 -17.41 4.19 14.76
C ARG A 26 -16.42 5.33 14.95
N TYR A 27 -15.18 5.08 14.56
CA TYR A 27 -14.11 6.07 14.57
C TYR A 27 -14.09 6.80 13.23
N VAL A 28 -13.57 8.03 13.18
CA VAL A 28 -13.46 8.80 11.93
C VAL A 28 -12.02 9.21 11.71
N ARG A 29 -11.37 8.61 10.72
CA ARG A 29 -10.04 9.00 10.24
C ARG A 29 -10.15 10.31 9.47
N LYS A 30 -9.39 11.31 9.88
CA LYS A 30 -9.50 12.69 9.36
C LYS A 30 -8.25 13.09 8.58
N ASN A 31 -8.45 14.00 7.64
CA ASN A 31 -7.32 14.63 6.95
C ASN A 31 -6.44 15.35 7.97
N ALA A 32 -5.14 15.06 7.97
CA ALA A 32 -4.16 15.63 8.90
C ALA A 32 -3.99 17.16 8.78
N HIS A 33 -4.59 17.79 7.78
CA HIS A 33 -4.69 19.25 7.65
C HIS A 33 -5.99 19.81 8.23
N SER A 34 -6.97 18.98 8.60
CA SER A 34 -8.19 19.47 9.20
C SER A 34 -8.00 19.83 10.68
N ILE A 35 -8.73 20.84 11.13
CA ILE A 35 -8.70 21.24 12.56
C ILE A 35 -9.27 20.12 13.45
N GLU A 36 -10.16 19.31 12.93
CA GLU A 36 -10.77 18.18 13.62
C GLU A 36 -9.79 17.03 13.87
N ALA A 37 -8.68 16.96 13.11
CA ALA A 37 -7.63 15.97 13.29
C ALA A 37 -6.60 16.36 14.38
N GLU A 38 -6.57 17.61 14.85
CA GLU A 38 -5.52 18.13 15.73
C GLU A 38 -5.39 17.29 17.00
N ALA A 39 -6.51 16.93 17.65
CA ALA A 39 -6.49 16.12 18.87
C ALA A 39 -5.98 14.69 18.61
N ASP A 40 -6.27 14.11 17.45
CA ASP A 40 -5.78 12.79 17.05
C ASP A 40 -4.27 12.85 16.76
N ILE A 41 -3.80 13.90 16.10
CA ILE A 41 -2.36 14.11 15.81
C ILE A 41 -1.56 14.28 17.11
N GLN A 42 -2.07 15.04 18.08
CA GLN A 42 -1.43 15.18 19.40
C GLN A 42 -1.39 13.85 20.16
N ALA A 43 -2.48 13.08 20.14
CA ALA A 43 -2.53 11.75 20.73
C ALA A 43 -1.53 10.79 20.06
N MET A 44 -1.41 10.83 18.74
CA MET A 44 -0.43 10.05 17.99
C MET A 44 1.01 10.43 18.38
N ASN A 45 1.31 11.73 18.47
CA ASN A 45 2.62 12.21 18.92
C ASN A 45 2.96 11.71 20.33
N THR A 46 2.02 11.81 21.28
CA THR A 46 2.18 11.31 22.65
C THR A 46 2.37 9.79 22.69
N ALA A 47 1.57 9.05 21.92
CA ALA A 47 1.72 7.60 21.84
C ALA A 47 3.09 7.20 21.29
N PHE A 48 3.58 7.87 20.24
CA PHE A 48 4.88 7.56 19.65
C PHE A 48 6.04 7.90 20.58
N GLU A 49 5.93 8.96 21.39
CA GLU A 49 6.87 9.21 22.48
C GLU A 49 6.99 8.02 23.43
N ILE A 50 5.85 7.54 23.93
CA ILE A 50 5.79 6.41 24.86
C ILE A 50 6.27 5.12 24.19
N MET A 51 5.82 4.85 22.98
CA MET A 51 6.18 3.63 22.23
C MET A 51 7.67 3.56 21.90
N LYS A 52 8.31 4.69 21.62
CA LYS A 52 9.77 4.78 21.37
C LYS A 52 10.61 4.56 22.62
N GLN A 53 10.02 4.72 23.82
CA GLN A 53 10.70 4.46 25.11
C GLN A 53 10.62 2.99 25.53
N LYS A 54 9.73 2.19 24.92
CA LYS A 54 9.62 0.76 25.21
C LYS A 54 10.76 -0.02 24.55
N GLY A 55 11.12 -1.15 25.17
CA GLY A 55 12.06 -2.10 24.57
C GLY A 55 11.51 -2.71 23.29
N CYS A 56 12.41 -3.12 22.40
CA CYS A 56 12.01 -3.73 21.12
C CYS A 56 11.31 -5.09 21.27
N GLU A 57 11.42 -5.72 22.42
CA GLU A 57 10.73 -6.96 22.81
C GLU A 57 9.26 -6.74 23.17
N ASP A 58 8.85 -5.49 23.45
CA ASP A 58 7.44 -5.18 23.73
C ASP A 58 6.67 -5.09 22.41
N PRO A 59 5.68 -5.95 22.17
CA PRO A 59 4.91 -5.94 20.92
C PRO A 59 4.16 -4.62 20.65
N THR A 60 3.96 -3.79 21.69
CA THR A 60 3.34 -2.46 21.54
C THR A 60 4.39 -1.34 21.44
N SER A 61 5.66 -1.68 21.30
CA SER A 61 6.74 -0.70 21.08
C SER A 61 6.74 -0.17 19.65
N TRP A 62 7.36 0.99 19.47
CA TRP A 62 7.62 1.55 18.15
C TRP A 62 8.39 0.59 17.24
N TYR A 63 9.48 0.02 17.78
CA TYR A 63 10.33 -0.90 17.01
C TYR A 63 9.58 -2.13 16.56
N TYR A 64 8.83 -2.76 17.46
CA TYR A 64 8.11 -3.98 17.15
C TYR A 64 7.05 -3.73 16.07
N GLN A 65 6.27 -2.66 16.20
CA GLN A 65 5.22 -2.34 15.25
C GLN A 65 5.78 -1.99 13.86
N ALA A 66 6.88 -1.24 13.80
CA ALA A 66 7.55 -0.95 12.53
C ALA A 66 8.17 -2.21 11.89
N ALA A 67 8.71 -3.12 12.70
CA ALA A 67 9.36 -4.35 12.26
C ALA A 67 8.37 -5.40 11.70
N ILE A 68 7.07 -5.31 12.01
CA ILE A 68 6.02 -6.11 11.38
C ILE A 68 6.02 -5.87 9.86
N HIS A 69 6.28 -4.64 9.42
CA HIS A 69 6.43 -4.34 7.99
C HIS A 69 7.66 -5.02 7.41
N TRP A 70 8.84 -4.70 7.92
CA TRP A 70 10.10 -5.34 7.58
C TRP A 70 11.16 -5.04 8.62
N VAL A 71 12.16 -5.91 8.73
CA VAL A 71 13.29 -5.75 9.65
C VAL A 71 14.59 -5.70 8.89
N PRO A 72 15.38 -4.62 9.02
CA PRO A 72 16.75 -4.63 8.51
C PRO A 72 17.56 -5.73 9.18
N THR A 73 18.39 -6.48 8.43
CA THR A 73 19.22 -7.59 8.90
C THR A 73 20.00 -7.27 10.17
N ARG A 74 20.44 -6.03 10.30
CA ARG A 74 21.26 -5.59 11.44
C ARG A 74 20.50 -5.46 12.75
N ILE A 75 19.18 -5.42 12.74
CA ILE A 75 18.40 -5.54 13.99
C ILE A 75 18.63 -6.93 14.61
N TYR A 76 18.76 -7.96 13.77
CA TYR A 76 19.10 -9.31 14.22
C TYR A 76 20.52 -9.40 14.83
N ASP A 77 21.42 -8.49 14.47
CA ASP A 77 22.82 -8.48 14.94
C ASP A 77 23.00 -7.76 16.30
N ASN A 78 21.96 -7.62 17.09
CA ASN A 78 21.98 -7.14 18.50
C ASN A 78 22.30 -5.67 18.73
N GLN A 79 22.33 -4.80 17.73
CA GLN A 79 22.75 -3.43 17.99
C GLN A 79 21.60 -2.50 18.43
N LEU A 80 20.37 -2.75 17.92
CA LEU A 80 19.19 -1.93 18.31
C LEU A 80 18.37 -2.60 19.41
N CYS A 81 18.46 -3.92 19.57
CA CYS A 81 17.75 -4.72 20.55
C CYS A 81 18.72 -5.58 21.38
N ALA A 82 19.78 -4.99 21.91
CA ALA A 82 20.87 -5.68 22.61
C ALA A 82 20.44 -6.50 23.84
N SER A 83 19.26 -6.26 24.40
CA SER A 83 18.72 -6.99 25.56
C SER A 83 17.96 -8.25 25.20
N TYR A 84 17.72 -8.54 23.89
CA TYR A 84 16.90 -9.65 23.47
C TYR A 84 17.75 -10.87 23.09
N THR A 85 17.50 -11.99 23.75
CA THR A 85 18.26 -13.24 23.55
C THR A 85 17.49 -14.32 22.79
N ASP A 86 16.16 -14.21 22.71
CA ASP A 86 15.32 -15.18 22.00
C ASP A 86 14.54 -14.52 20.86
N TRP A 87 15.16 -14.43 19.70
CA TRP A 87 14.58 -13.86 18.49
C TRP A 87 13.47 -14.70 17.86
N THR A 88 13.32 -15.96 18.27
CA THR A 88 12.41 -16.90 17.63
C THR A 88 10.95 -16.47 17.86
N GLU A 89 10.61 -16.05 19.06
CA GLU A 89 9.24 -15.57 19.37
C GLU A 89 8.95 -14.20 18.77
N LEU A 90 9.92 -13.27 18.78
CA LEU A 90 9.75 -11.94 18.19
C LEU A 90 9.49 -11.97 16.69
N LYS A 91 10.08 -12.92 15.97
CA LYS A 91 9.96 -13.04 14.52
C LYS A 91 8.61 -13.57 14.04
N ILE A 92 7.71 -13.96 14.92
CA ILE A 92 6.43 -14.58 14.51
C ILE A 92 5.65 -13.67 13.58
N ALA A 93 5.54 -12.37 13.89
CA ALA A 93 4.81 -11.41 13.09
C ALA A 93 5.69 -10.39 12.35
N TRP A 94 7.02 -10.57 12.35
CA TRP A 94 7.92 -9.70 11.62
C TRP A 94 8.09 -10.14 10.18
N ASP A 95 8.41 -9.19 9.30
CA ASP A 95 8.62 -9.42 7.86
C ASP A 95 7.39 -10.03 7.17
N GLU A 96 6.18 -9.60 7.55
CA GLU A 96 4.93 -10.11 6.98
C GLU A 96 4.34 -9.20 5.90
N CYS A 97 4.96 -8.05 5.64
CA CYS A 97 4.51 -7.12 4.60
C CYS A 97 4.51 -7.78 3.22
N THR A 98 3.52 -7.45 2.42
CA THR A 98 3.37 -7.92 1.05
C THR A 98 3.33 -6.77 0.07
N HIS A 99 4.07 -6.91 -1.04
CA HIS A 99 4.09 -6.00 -2.17
C HIS A 99 3.89 -6.75 -3.48
N SER A 100 3.24 -6.12 -4.44
CA SER A 100 2.78 -6.75 -5.69
C SER A 100 3.86 -6.82 -6.78
N HIS A 101 5.11 -7.08 -6.44
CA HIS A 101 6.21 -7.16 -7.41
C HIS A 101 6.59 -8.58 -7.84
N SER A 102 6.20 -9.59 -7.07
CA SER A 102 6.59 -10.98 -7.28
C SER A 102 5.79 -11.73 -8.34
N GLY A 103 4.68 -11.17 -8.81
CA GLY A 103 3.84 -11.79 -9.84
C GLY A 103 2.54 -11.04 -10.12
N ALA A 104 1.80 -11.49 -11.14
CA ALA A 104 0.53 -10.89 -11.52
C ALA A 104 -0.62 -11.21 -10.54
N GLU A 105 -0.41 -12.13 -9.60
CA GLU A 105 -1.47 -12.79 -8.81
C GLU A 105 -1.57 -12.28 -7.37
N GLU A 106 -0.71 -11.33 -6.96
CA GLU A 106 -0.74 -10.79 -5.61
C GLU A 106 -2.00 -9.96 -5.36
N ILE A 107 -2.73 -10.28 -4.29
CA ILE A 107 -3.99 -9.61 -3.91
C ILE A 107 -3.97 -9.07 -2.48
N ASN A 108 -2.94 -9.39 -1.70
CA ASN A 108 -2.94 -9.18 -0.26
C ASN A 108 -2.43 -7.81 0.17
N PHE A 109 -1.77 -7.03 -0.70
CA PHE A 109 -1.16 -5.74 -0.33
C PHE A 109 -2.13 -4.81 0.40
N LEU A 110 -3.27 -4.47 -0.20
CA LEU A 110 -4.23 -3.54 0.41
C LEU A 110 -4.92 -4.14 1.65
N ILE A 111 -5.24 -5.42 1.61
CA ILE A 111 -5.91 -6.13 2.70
C ILE A 111 -5.00 -6.18 3.94
N TRP A 112 -3.76 -6.58 3.73
CA TRP A 112 -2.78 -6.70 4.81
C TRP A 112 -2.47 -5.34 5.45
N HIS A 113 -2.22 -4.30 4.64
CA HIS A 113 -1.93 -2.96 5.14
C HIS A 113 -3.12 -2.32 5.85
N ARG A 114 -4.37 -2.57 5.40
CA ARG A 114 -5.60 -2.16 6.10
C ARG A 114 -5.64 -2.71 7.53
N MET A 115 -5.36 -4.00 7.71
CA MET A 115 -5.32 -4.64 9.02
C MET A 115 -4.12 -4.15 9.85
N TYR A 116 -2.98 -3.97 9.23
CA TYR A 116 -1.76 -3.51 9.90
C TYR A 116 -1.94 -2.13 10.54
N ILE A 117 -2.44 -1.15 9.78
CA ILE A 117 -2.69 0.19 10.34
C ILE A 117 -3.83 0.20 11.36
N TRP A 118 -4.83 -0.67 11.22
CA TRP A 118 -5.92 -0.82 12.19
C TRP A 118 -5.42 -1.37 13.54
N HIS A 119 -4.49 -2.31 13.55
CA HIS A 119 -3.86 -2.79 14.78
C HIS A 119 -3.02 -1.71 15.47
N LEU A 120 -2.21 -0.97 14.71
CA LEU A 120 -1.49 0.17 15.28
C LEU A 120 -2.46 1.21 15.87
N GLU A 121 -3.53 1.52 15.18
CA GLU A 121 -4.54 2.48 15.64
C GLU A 121 -5.08 2.13 17.03
N LYS A 122 -5.37 0.85 17.30
CA LYS A 122 -5.78 0.36 18.62
C LYS A 122 -4.67 0.53 19.67
N ILE A 123 -3.43 0.23 19.31
CA ILE A 123 -2.27 0.41 20.21
C ILE A 123 -2.09 1.89 20.53
N VAL A 124 -2.18 2.78 19.55
CA VAL A 124 -2.09 4.23 19.74
C VAL A 124 -3.22 4.75 20.61
N ARG A 125 -4.45 4.30 20.36
CA ARG A 125 -5.64 4.64 21.17
C ARG A 125 -5.41 4.33 22.65
N LYS A 126 -4.97 3.12 22.95
CA LYS A 126 -4.67 2.72 24.34
C LYS A 126 -3.49 3.46 24.92
N THR A 127 -2.40 3.61 24.16
CA THR A 127 -1.15 4.20 24.67
C THR A 127 -1.29 5.69 24.93
N SER A 128 -2.01 6.42 24.07
CA SER A 128 -2.30 7.85 24.27
C SER A 128 -3.36 8.13 25.33
N GLY A 129 -4.22 7.14 25.63
CA GLY A 129 -5.40 7.32 26.49
C GLY A 129 -6.56 8.08 25.80
N LYS A 130 -6.47 8.34 24.50
CA LYS A 130 -7.55 8.95 23.73
C LYS A 130 -8.46 7.85 23.16
N GLU A 131 -9.55 7.55 23.85
CA GLU A 131 -10.46 6.43 23.56
C GLU A 131 -11.12 6.52 22.17
N ASP A 132 -11.35 7.73 21.68
CA ASP A 132 -11.92 8.02 20.37
C ASP A 132 -10.87 8.33 19.29
N PHE A 133 -9.59 7.98 19.52
CA PHE A 133 -8.52 8.19 18.56
C PHE A 133 -8.81 7.44 17.26
N ALA A 134 -8.62 8.14 16.13
CA ALA A 134 -8.58 7.56 14.79
C ALA A 134 -7.31 8.02 14.05
N LEU A 135 -6.71 7.13 13.27
CA LEU A 135 -5.44 7.38 12.59
C LEU A 135 -5.60 8.47 11.51
N PRO A 136 -4.92 9.64 11.62
CA PRO A 136 -5.00 10.67 10.60
C PRO A 136 -4.43 10.20 9.26
N TYR A 137 -4.93 10.75 8.14
CA TYR A 137 -4.36 10.50 6.83
C TYR A 137 -3.77 11.78 6.21
N TRP A 138 -2.70 11.64 5.42
CA TRP A 138 -2.20 12.73 4.59
C TRP A 138 -2.85 12.69 3.21
N GLY A 139 -3.80 13.60 2.96
CA GLY A 139 -4.68 13.62 1.80
C GLY A 139 -4.03 14.10 0.49
N TYR A 140 -2.80 13.77 0.20
CA TYR A 140 -2.04 14.27 -0.97
C TYR A 140 -2.66 13.96 -2.35
N THR A 141 -3.64 13.05 -2.42
CA THR A 141 -4.42 12.79 -3.64
C THR A 141 -5.58 13.76 -3.84
N ASN A 142 -5.93 14.56 -2.84
CA ASN A 142 -6.95 15.60 -2.97
C ASN A 142 -6.48 16.73 -3.90
N TYR A 143 -7.44 17.52 -4.41
CA TYR A 143 -7.12 18.67 -5.27
C TYR A 143 -6.67 19.91 -4.49
N ASP A 144 -6.87 19.97 -3.17
CA ASP A 144 -6.44 21.10 -2.35
C ASP A 144 -4.91 21.21 -2.35
N LYS A 145 -4.43 22.45 -2.51
CA LYS A 145 -3.00 22.75 -2.50
C LYS A 145 -2.36 22.51 -1.14
N LEU A 146 -3.11 22.70 -0.05
CA LEU A 146 -2.62 22.46 1.30
C LEU A 146 -2.31 20.97 1.50
N ASP A 147 -3.11 20.08 0.92
CA ASP A 147 -2.90 18.63 0.99
C ASP A 147 -1.62 18.17 0.26
N LYS A 148 -1.05 19.02 -0.61
CA LYS A 148 0.26 18.74 -1.23
C LYS A 148 1.43 19.05 -0.30
N VAL A 149 1.21 19.71 0.82
CA VAL A 149 2.23 19.99 1.84
C VAL A 149 2.20 18.89 2.89
N MET A 150 3.37 18.47 3.38
CA MET A 150 3.40 17.53 4.52
C MET A 150 2.78 18.18 5.76
N PRO A 151 1.93 17.47 6.53
CA PRO A 151 1.26 18.07 7.69
C PRO A 151 2.24 18.63 8.73
N PRO A 152 1.89 19.72 9.43
CA PRO A 152 2.84 20.48 10.26
C PRO A 152 3.56 19.68 11.33
N MET A 153 2.87 18.78 12.05
CA MET A 153 3.46 18.00 13.14
C MET A 153 4.56 17.03 12.65
N TRP A 154 4.47 16.54 11.41
CA TRP A 154 5.52 15.69 10.82
C TRP A 154 6.76 16.48 10.36
N ARG A 155 6.67 17.82 10.31
CA ARG A 155 7.77 18.74 9.94
C ARG A 155 8.39 19.44 11.14
N ASP A 156 7.78 19.35 12.31
CA ASP A 156 8.29 19.95 13.56
C ASP A 156 9.38 19.05 14.15
N SER A 157 10.62 19.50 14.12
CA SER A 157 11.77 18.74 14.62
C SER A 157 11.72 18.42 16.11
N THR A 158 10.80 19.02 16.87
CA THR A 158 10.54 18.71 18.28
C THR A 158 9.48 17.64 18.49
N SER A 159 8.80 17.24 17.41
CA SER A 159 7.76 16.22 17.40
C SER A 159 8.35 14.82 17.28
N TYR A 160 7.73 13.86 17.95
CA TYR A 160 8.02 12.42 17.76
C TYR A 160 7.53 11.87 16.41
N LEU A 161 6.80 12.68 15.61
CA LEU A 161 6.38 12.37 14.25
C LEU A 161 7.37 12.88 13.18
N TYR A 162 8.41 13.61 13.59
CA TYR A 162 9.47 14.09 12.70
C TYR A 162 10.48 13.00 12.37
N GLU A 163 10.95 13.01 11.12
CA GLU A 163 12.10 12.21 10.65
C GLU A 163 12.96 13.05 9.70
N GLU A 164 14.25 13.13 10.02
CA GLU A 164 15.19 14.00 9.29
C GLU A 164 15.57 13.49 7.91
N SER A 165 15.50 12.17 7.67
CA SER A 165 15.94 11.55 6.41
C SER A 165 14.97 11.69 5.24
N ARG A 166 13.85 12.36 5.42
CA ARG A 166 12.91 12.69 4.35
C ARG A 166 13.48 13.77 3.43
N LEU A 167 12.89 13.88 2.24
CA LEU A 167 13.22 14.97 1.30
C LEU A 167 13.17 16.34 2.00
N ASP A 168 14.27 17.07 1.98
CA ASP A 168 14.43 18.36 2.68
C ASP A 168 13.32 19.37 2.37
N SER A 169 12.90 19.43 1.10
CA SER A 169 11.82 20.32 0.70
C SER A 169 10.51 19.99 1.37
N LEU A 170 10.19 18.71 1.60
CA LEU A 170 8.99 18.30 2.34
C LEU A 170 9.08 18.67 3.82
N ASN A 171 10.22 18.43 4.47
CA ASN A 171 10.45 18.83 5.85
C ASN A 171 10.43 20.36 6.00
N ALA A 172 10.87 21.11 4.99
CA ALA A 172 10.78 22.56 4.93
C ALA A 172 9.36 23.11 4.63
N GLY A 173 8.40 22.25 4.32
CA GLY A 173 7.01 22.63 4.06
C GLY A 173 6.74 23.08 2.63
N TYR A 174 7.60 22.73 1.70
CA TYR A 174 7.28 22.92 0.28
C TYR A 174 6.28 21.85 -0.20
N PRO A 175 5.40 22.19 -1.13
CA PRO A 175 4.43 21.24 -1.65
C PRO A 175 5.11 20.17 -2.53
N ILE A 176 4.47 19.01 -2.63
CA ILE A 176 4.79 17.97 -3.60
C ILE A 176 4.87 18.61 -4.98
N ASN A 177 5.92 18.32 -5.73
CA ASN A 177 6.20 18.89 -7.05
C ASN A 177 6.81 17.87 -8.02
N GLY A 178 7.20 18.33 -9.21
CA GLY A 178 7.91 17.53 -10.21
C GLY A 178 7.18 16.23 -10.56
N ALA A 179 7.96 15.15 -10.67
CA ALA A 179 7.48 13.84 -11.09
C ALA A 179 6.37 13.28 -10.16
N ALA A 180 6.49 13.48 -8.84
CA ALA A 180 5.48 13.00 -7.89
C ALA A 180 4.14 13.71 -8.08
N LEU A 181 4.15 15.03 -8.31
CA LEU A 181 2.90 15.75 -8.59
C LEU A 181 2.28 15.30 -9.91
N ARG A 182 3.07 15.13 -10.97
CA ARG A 182 2.61 14.59 -12.26
C ARG A 182 1.97 13.21 -12.08
N MET A 183 2.66 12.31 -11.36
CA MET A 183 2.12 10.98 -11.03
C MET A 183 0.76 11.10 -10.32
N LEU A 184 0.65 11.90 -9.27
CA LEU A 184 -0.62 12.04 -8.53
C LEU A 184 -1.75 12.57 -9.42
N GLN A 185 -1.46 13.52 -10.31
CA GLN A 185 -2.45 14.12 -11.21
C GLN A 185 -2.93 13.16 -12.29
N GLY A 186 -2.01 12.40 -12.90
CA GLY A 186 -2.32 11.48 -13.99
C GLY A 186 -2.79 10.11 -13.50
N GLN A 187 -2.12 9.55 -12.49
CA GLN A 187 -2.36 8.17 -12.07
C GLN A 187 -3.60 8.00 -11.19
N TYR A 188 -3.91 8.97 -10.31
CA TYR A 188 -5.03 8.81 -9.39
C TYR A 188 -6.38 8.61 -10.12
N PRO A 189 -6.74 9.42 -11.15
CA PRO A 189 -7.94 9.15 -11.93
C PRO A 189 -7.93 7.76 -12.60
N LYS A 190 -6.78 7.35 -13.15
CA LYS A 190 -6.63 6.04 -13.82
C LYS A 190 -6.85 4.87 -12.87
N VAL A 191 -6.28 4.93 -11.67
CA VAL A 191 -6.46 3.90 -10.64
C VAL A 191 -7.94 3.75 -10.28
N MET A 192 -8.68 4.86 -10.17
CA MET A 192 -10.12 4.85 -9.83
C MET A 192 -11.02 4.29 -10.95
N GLU A 193 -10.52 4.19 -12.20
CA GLU A 193 -11.22 3.61 -13.34
C GLU A 193 -11.05 2.09 -13.46
N ILE A 194 -10.08 1.50 -12.76
CA ILE A 194 -9.80 0.05 -12.81
C ILE A 194 -11.00 -0.71 -12.24
N THR A 195 -11.39 -1.80 -12.91
CA THR A 195 -12.56 -2.61 -12.55
C THR A 195 -12.21 -4.01 -12.05
N ASP A 196 -10.93 -4.42 -12.14
CA ASP A 196 -10.42 -5.68 -11.62
C ASP A 196 -9.66 -5.45 -10.32
N TYR A 197 -10.05 -6.12 -9.22
CA TYR A 197 -9.43 -5.92 -7.90
C TYR A 197 -7.93 -6.21 -7.90
N GLN A 198 -7.50 -7.30 -8.54
CA GLN A 198 -6.09 -7.67 -8.58
C GLN A 198 -5.25 -6.60 -9.29
N THR A 199 -5.76 -6.11 -10.43
CA THR A 199 -5.12 -5.01 -11.17
C THR A 199 -5.13 -3.72 -10.36
N PHE A 200 -6.24 -3.40 -9.67
CA PHE A 200 -6.33 -2.23 -8.79
C PHE A 200 -5.30 -2.30 -7.65
N ASN A 201 -5.29 -3.41 -6.92
CA ASN A 201 -4.35 -3.67 -5.82
C ASN A 201 -2.90 -3.48 -6.27
N LYS A 202 -2.55 -4.11 -7.38
CA LYS A 202 -1.21 -4.08 -7.96
C LYS A 202 -0.83 -2.68 -8.47
N THR A 203 -1.72 -2.04 -9.23
CA THR A 203 -1.44 -0.72 -9.80
C THR A 203 -1.31 0.34 -8.72
N LEU A 204 -2.14 0.32 -7.68
CA LEU A 204 -2.03 1.28 -6.57
C LEU A 204 -0.71 1.11 -5.82
N ASP A 205 -0.28 -0.13 -5.54
CA ASP A 205 1.01 -0.44 -4.92
C ASP A 205 2.17 0.07 -5.78
N GLN A 206 2.23 -0.33 -7.03
CA GLN A 206 3.35 -0.06 -7.95
C GLN A 206 3.38 1.37 -8.51
N SER A 207 2.39 2.20 -8.23
CA SER A 207 2.33 3.59 -8.70
C SER A 207 2.28 4.59 -7.55
N ILE A 208 1.08 5.00 -7.12
CA ILE A 208 0.89 6.07 -6.13
C ILE A 208 1.58 5.73 -4.80
N HIS A 209 1.40 4.50 -4.29
CA HIS A 209 2.01 4.07 -3.05
C HIS A 209 3.53 4.09 -3.16
N GLY A 210 4.12 3.29 -4.04
CA GLY A 210 5.57 3.19 -4.18
C GLY A 210 6.21 4.50 -4.67
N GLY A 211 5.52 5.25 -5.53
CA GLY A 211 5.97 6.55 -5.99
C GLY A 211 6.07 7.58 -4.87
N MET A 212 5.10 7.59 -3.95
CA MET A 212 5.17 8.48 -2.78
C MET A 212 6.21 8.03 -1.76
N HIS A 213 6.39 6.73 -1.56
CA HIS A 213 7.49 6.20 -0.76
C HIS A 213 8.85 6.72 -1.27
N ASN A 214 9.12 6.55 -2.55
CA ASN A 214 10.35 7.02 -3.18
C ASN A 214 10.50 8.54 -3.10
N TYR A 215 9.43 9.30 -3.31
CA TYR A 215 9.47 10.75 -3.25
C TYR A 215 9.75 11.27 -1.84
N ILE A 216 9.04 10.75 -0.83
CA ILE A 216 9.22 11.17 0.56
C ILE A 216 10.62 10.83 1.05
N GLY A 217 11.11 9.63 0.73
CA GLY A 217 12.40 9.12 1.16
C GLY A 217 13.55 9.40 0.17
N SER A 218 13.37 10.26 -0.84
CA SER A 218 14.45 10.54 -1.82
C SER A 218 15.66 11.25 -1.21
N GLY A 219 15.62 11.54 0.07
CA GLY A 219 16.69 12.22 0.77
C GLY A 219 16.77 13.70 0.40
N ASN A 220 17.91 14.32 0.66
CA ASN A 220 18.10 15.69 0.23
C ASN A 220 18.37 15.76 -1.29
N ALA A 221 17.89 16.83 -1.91
CA ALA A 221 18.08 17.09 -3.32
C ALA A 221 19.56 17.31 -3.73
N HIS A 222 20.47 17.30 -2.76
CA HIS A 222 21.90 17.61 -2.93
C HIS A 222 22.80 16.38 -2.92
N ASN A 223 22.26 15.17 -2.98
CA ASN A 223 23.03 13.92 -2.96
C ASN A 223 23.91 13.73 -1.70
N GLU A 224 23.57 14.38 -0.60
CA GLU A 224 24.27 14.12 0.65
C GLU A 224 23.84 12.76 1.23
N GLU A 225 24.82 12.06 1.76
CA GLU A 225 24.57 10.78 2.41
C GLU A 225 24.00 11.00 3.81
N HIS A 226 22.88 10.35 4.12
CA HIS A 226 22.29 10.32 5.45
C HIS A 226 22.63 9.01 6.15
N TYR A 227 22.91 9.09 7.43
CA TYR A 227 23.05 7.91 8.27
C TYR A 227 21.66 7.43 8.71
N ASN A 228 21.22 6.31 8.16
CA ASN A 228 19.99 5.66 8.61
C ASN A 228 20.26 4.95 9.95
N LYS A 229 19.65 5.45 11.03
CA LYS A 229 19.83 4.92 12.40
C LYS A 229 19.29 3.50 12.56
N ILE A 230 18.32 3.11 11.76
CA ILE A 230 17.68 1.78 11.82
C ILE A 230 18.54 0.75 11.07
N SER A 231 18.83 0.99 9.79
CA SER A 231 19.67 0.09 9.01
C SER A 231 21.16 0.21 9.35
N GLN A 232 21.56 1.26 10.10
CA GLN A 232 22.96 1.59 10.43
C GLN A 232 23.86 1.70 9.19
N LYS A 233 23.29 2.11 8.09
CA LYS A 233 23.99 2.33 6.82
C LYS A 233 23.91 3.81 6.46
N THR A 234 24.96 4.29 5.83
CA THR A 234 24.93 5.58 5.15
C THR A 234 24.28 5.38 3.79
N SER A 235 23.25 6.15 3.51
CA SER A 235 22.48 6.07 2.27
C SER A 235 22.16 7.46 1.75
N LYS A 236 21.98 7.59 0.45
CA LYS A 236 21.44 8.79 -0.19
C LYS A 236 19.92 8.86 -0.12
N THR A 237 19.27 7.79 0.35
CA THR A 237 17.82 7.70 0.49
C THR A 237 17.42 7.62 1.94
N GLY A 238 16.30 8.26 2.28
CA GLY A 238 15.69 8.21 3.62
C GLY A 238 14.89 6.93 3.85
N MET A 239 14.36 6.79 5.07
CA MET A 239 13.67 5.58 5.52
C MET A 239 12.50 5.19 4.62
N MET A 240 11.73 6.14 4.13
CA MET A 240 10.55 5.87 3.30
C MET A 240 10.88 5.24 1.93
N SER A 241 12.09 5.40 1.40
CA SER A 241 12.49 4.78 0.11
C SER A 241 13.02 3.36 0.25
N ASP A 242 13.13 2.83 1.44
CA ASP A 242 13.61 1.46 1.71
C ASP A 242 12.53 0.70 2.48
N VAL A 243 12.03 -0.37 1.91
CA VAL A 243 11.00 -1.23 2.54
C VAL A 243 11.41 -1.67 3.94
N ALA A 244 12.69 -2.02 4.12
CA ALA A 244 13.22 -2.46 5.41
C ALA A 244 13.16 -1.38 6.51
N THR A 245 13.01 -0.12 6.17
CA THR A 245 13.01 0.98 7.14
C THR A 245 11.77 1.86 7.06
N ALA A 246 10.93 1.71 6.04
CA ALA A 246 9.80 2.59 5.80
C ALA A 246 8.83 2.67 6.99
N GLY A 247 8.52 1.54 7.64
CA GLY A 247 7.64 1.48 8.81
C GLY A 247 8.16 2.25 10.04
N PHE A 248 9.47 2.56 10.08
CA PHE A 248 10.10 3.34 11.14
C PHE A 248 9.98 4.85 10.93
N ASP A 249 9.54 5.31 9.77
CA ASP A 249 9.22 6.71 9.56
C ASP A 249 7.76 6.99 9.96
N PRO A 250 7.50 7.92 10.90
CA PRO A 250 6.12 8.21 11.35
C PRO A 250 5.14 8.63 10.26
N ILE A 251 5.61 9.20 9.14
CA ILE A 251 4.71 9.57 8.03
C ILE A 251 4.16 8.35 7.29
N PHE A 252 4.83 7.21 7.37
CA PHE A 252 4.37 5.93 6.81
C PHE A 252 2.91 5.64 7.17
N TRP A 253 2.55 5.84 8.43
CA TRP A 253 1.21 5.53 8.94
C TRP A 253 0.12 6.45 8.38
N ALA A 254 0.41 7.74 8.25
CA ALA A 254 -0.52 8.70 7.63
C ALA A 254 -0.58 8.51 6.10
N HIS A 255 0.51 8.06 5.47
CA HIS A 255 0.57 7.66 4.07
C HIS A 255 -0.30 6.43 3.83
N HIS A 256 -0.11 5.35 4.59
CA HIS A 256 -0.92 4.12 4.45
C HIS A 256 -2.40 4.33 4.82
N SER A 257 -2.70 5.22 5.77
CA SER A 257 -4.07 5.64 6.02
C SER A 257 -4.71 6.28 4.78
N ASN A 258 -3.95 7.08 4.00
CA ASN A 258 -4.46 7.61 2.73
C ASN A 258 -4.56 6.53 1.62
N ILE A 259 -3.64 5.58 1.56
CA ILE A 259 -3.74 4.42 0.64
C ILE A 259 -5.00 3.61 0.94
N ASP A 260 -5.28 3.32 2.20
CA ASP A 260 -6.51 2.64 2.63
C ASP A 260 -7.77 3.46 2.31
N ARG A 261 -7.71 4.79 2.45
CA ARG A 261 -8.79 5.68 2.05
C ARG A 261 -9.06 5.62 0.53
N ILE A 262 -8.01 5.57 -0.30
CA ILE A 262 -8.15 5.39 -1.76
C ILE A 262 -8.81 4.03 -2.05
N PHE A 263 -8.37 2.98 -1.38
CA PHE A 263 -8.99 1.66 -1.48
C PHE A 263 -10.48 1.70 -1.11
N GLN A 264 -10.84 2.36 -0.01
CA GLN A 264 -12.25 2.49 0.38
C GLN A 264 -13.07 3.31 -0.62
N LYS A 265 -12.52 4.39 -1.17
CA LYS A 265 -13.17 5.17 -2.23
C LYS A 265 -13.42 4.34 -3.48
N TRP A 266 -12.42 3.52 -3.86
CA TRP A 266 -12.58 2.63 -4.99
C TRP A 266 -13.65 1.54 -4.71
N LEU A 267 -13.64 0.92 -3.54
CA LEU A 267 -14.67 -0.04 -3.14
C LEU A 267 -16.09 0.54 -3.23
N ASN A 268 -16.27 1.80 -2.86
CA ASN A 268 -17.56 2.50 -2.90
C ASN A 268 -17.93 3.00 -4.30
N SER A 269 -17.01 2.96 -5.26
CA SER A 269 -17.25 3.37 -6.63
C SER A 269 -18.03 2.31 -7.42
N PRO A 270 -18.59 2.63 -8.61
CA PRO A 270 -19.19 1.63 -9.48
C PRO A 270 -18.25 0.50 -9.91
N ASN A 271 -16.94 0.74 -9.86
CA ASN A 271 -15.89 -0.19 -10.26
C ASN A 271 -15.44 -1.11 -9.10
N GLY A 272 -15.76 -0.74 -7.86
CA GLY A 272 -15.32 -1.45 -6.68
C GLY A 272 -15.80 -2.89 -6.60
N GLN A 273 -14.91 -3.79 -6.21
CA GLN A 273 -15.16 -5.22 -6.09
C GLN A 273 -14.58 -5.76 -4.78
N LYS A 274 -15.30 -6.67 -4.13
CA LYS A 274 -14.81 -7.42 -2.96
C LYS A 274 -14.04 -8.66 -3.40
N VAL A 275 -12.95 -8.93 -2.73
CA VAL A 275 -12.30 -10.24 -2.78
C VAL A 275 -13.22 -11.29 -2.16
N THR A 276 -13.25 -12.50 -2.71
CA THR A 276 -14.01 -13.62 -2.19
C THR A 276 -13.16 -14.46 -1.23
N LEU A 277 -13.84 -15.29 -0.43
CA LEU A 277 -13.15 -16.25 0.44
C LEU A 277 -12.26 -17.21 -0.34
N GLU A 278 -12.77 -17.74 -1.47
CA GLU A 278 -12.02 -18.65 -2.34
C GLU A 278 -10.72 -17.97 -2.84
N GLN A 279 -10.81 -16.70 -3.26
CA GLN A 279 -9.65 -15.95 -3.72
C GLN A 279 -8.58 -15.76 -2.63
N LEU A 280 -9.00 -15.51 -1.37
CA LEU A 280 -8.06 -15.42 -0.24
C LEU A 280 -7.46 -16.77 0.13
N GLN A 281 -8.23 -17.86 0.01
CA GLN A 281 -7.76 -19.21 0.28
C GLN A 281 -6.79 -19.71 -0.80
N ASP A 282 -7.00 -19.33 -2.05
CA ASP A 282 -6.12 -19.66 -3.18
C ASP A 282 -4.82 -18.82 -3.17
N ASN A 283 -4.85 -17.66 -2.52
CA ASN A 283 -3.69 -16.75 -2.36
C ASN A 283 -3.39 -16.53 -0.89
N PRO A 284 -2.96 -17.56 -0.15
CA PRO A 284 -2.81 -17.50 1.29
C PRO A 284 -1.68 -16.54 1.68
N TRP A 285 -1.93 -15.72 2.70
CA TRP A 285 -0.97 -14.86 3.33
C TRP A 285 -1.07 -14.95 4.86
N LYS A 286 -0.07 -14.48 5.57
CA LYS A 286 -0.08 -14.41 7.01
C LYS A 286 -0.71 -13.10 7.47
N TYR A 287 -1.65 -13.20 8.37
CA TYR A 287 -2.31 -12.08 9.03
C TYR A 287 -2.09 -12.18 10.54
N GLU A 288 -0.83 -12.03 10.93
CA GLU A 288 -0.37 -12.09 12.32
C GLU A 288 -0.02 -10.69 12.80
N PHE A 289 -0.74 -10.23 13.81
CA PHE A 289 -0.57 -8.89 14.39
C PHE A 289 -0.61 -8.97 15.92
N PHE A 290 -0.42 -7.85 16.58
CA PHE A 290 -0.59 -7.76 18.03
C PHE A 290 -1.73 -6.80 18.37
N ASP A 291 -2.54 -7.18 19.37
CA ASP A 291 -3.58 -6.32 19.89
C ASP A 291 -2.98 -5.20 20.78
N GLU A 292 -3.82 -4.30 21.26
CA GLU A 292 -3.44 -3.20 22.14
C GLU A 292 -2.91 -3.63 23.50
N ASN A 293 -3.00 -4.93 23.85
CA ASN A 293 -2.45 -5.53 25.06
C ASN A 293 -1.10 -6.23 24.81
N GLY A 294 -0.60 -6.20 23.57
CA GLY A 294 0.60 -6.92 23.16
C GLY A 294 0.39 -8.43 23.01
N LYS A 295 -0.87 -8.89 22.86
CA LYS A 295 -1.19 -10.29 22.62
C LYS A 295 -1.20 -10.54 21.11
N LEU A 296 -0.52 -11.63 20.69
CA LEU A 296 -0.55 -12.10 19.31
C LEU A 296 -1.99 -12.48 18.92
N VAL A 297 -2.42 -11.99 17.77
CA VAL A 297 -3.65 -12.36 17.08
C VAL A 297 -3.31 -12.83 15.67
N ASN A 298 -3.94 -13.93 15.28
CA ASN A 298 -3.77 -14.55 13.98
C ASN A 298 -5.14 -14.78 13.36
N TYR A 299 -5.31 -14.40 12.11
CA TYR A 299 -6.61 -14.43 11.44
C TYR A 299 -6.63 -15.45 10.31
N SER A 300 -7.69 -16.26 10.26
CA SER A 300 -8.02 -17.07 9.08
C SER A 300 -8.53 -16.19 7.93
N ALA A 301 -8.57 -16.74 6.71
CA ALA A 301 -9.12 -16.03 5.54
C ALA A 301 -10.57 -15.58 5.75
N GLU A 302 -11.39 -16.40 6.45
CA GLU A 302 -12.77 -16.08 6.80
C GLU A 302 -12.85 -14.87 7.74
N GLU A 303 -12.00 -14.84 8.78
CA GLU A 303 -11.95 -13.73 9.73
C GLU A 303 -11.43 -12.46 9.08
N VAL A 304 -10.39 -12.55 8.25
CA VAL A 304 -9.88 -11.43 7.45
C VAL A 304 -11.01 -10.83 6.61
N LEU A 305 -11.72 -11.67 5.85
CA LEU A 305 -12.82 -11.23 4.98
C LEU A 305 -13.95 -10.55 5.78
N ALA A 306 -14.28 -11.09 6.96
CA ALA A 306 -15.29 -10.51 7.83
C ALA A 306 -14.88 -9.14 8.38
N ILE A 307 -13.58 -8.94 8.67
CA ILE A 307 -13.06 -7.72 9.26
C ILE A 307 -12.90 -6.61 8.21
N ILE A 308 -12.23 -6.89 7.08
CA ILE A 308 -11.79 -5.84 6.14
C ILE A 308 -12.91 -5.06 5.46
N TYR A 309 -14.12 -5.61 5.42
CA TYR A 309 -15.30 -4.93 4.86
C TYR A 309 -16.27 -4.42 5.93
N ASN A 310 -15.99 -4.67 7.22
CA ASN A 310 -16.79 -4.26 8.37
C ASN A 310 -15.92 -3.54 9.42
N MET A 311 -14.98 -2.70 8.95
CA MET A 311 -14.11 -1.95 9.85
C MET A 311 -14.93 -1.02 10.75
N ASP A 312 -14.43 -0.80 11.96
CA ASP A 312 -15.03 0.07 12.98
C ASP A 312 -14.76 1.57 12.76
N TYR A 313 -14.25 1.95 11.59
CA TYR A 313 -13.94 3.33 11.25
C TYR A 313 -14.52 3.74 9.88
N ASP A 314 -14.68 5.06 9.73
CA ASP A 314 -14.92 5.75 8.47
C ASP A 314 -13.79 6.74 8.20
N TYR A 315 -13.80 7.36 7.02
CA TYR A 315 -13.04 8.56 6.73
C TYR A 315 -13.99 9.77 6.75
N ASP A 316 -13.45 10.96 7.00
CA ASP A 316 -14.24 12.20 7.01
C ASP A 316 -14.92 12.52 5.67
N ASP A 317 -14.48 11.89 4.58
CA ASP A 317 -15.03 12.06 3.24
C ASP A 317 -15.48 10.77 2.54
N VAL A 318 -15.39 9.61 3.21
CA VAL A 318 -15.89 8.35 2.68
C VAL A 318 -16.30 7.38 3.80
N VAL A 319 -17.49 6.82 3.68
CA VAL A 319 -18.04 5.86 4.65
C VAL A 319 -17.63 4.45 4.24
N VAL A 320 -17.22 3.63 5.21
CA VAL A 320 -17.01 2.19 5.02
C VAL A 320 -18.37 1.50 5.07
N THR A 321 -18.84 0.98 3.93
CA THR A 321 -20.19 0.40 3.82
C THR A 321 -20.16 -1.11 3.67
N GLU A 322 -21.17 -1.78 4.24
CA GLU A 322 -21.36 -3.23 4.12
C GLU A 322 -21.90 -3.68 2.74
N ASN A 323 -22.52 -2.76 1.97
CA ASN A 323 -23.25 -3.06 0.75
C ASN A 323 -22.37 -3.05 -0.52
N LEU A 324 -21.16 -3.57 -0.42
CA LEU A 324 -20.24 -3.63 -1.55
C LEU A 324 -20.58 -4.83 -2.45
N LYS A 325 -20.41 -4.64 -3.76
CA LYS A 325 -20.63 -5.72 -4.73
C LYS A 325 -19.58 -6.82 -4.55
N ALA A 326 -20.03 -8.08 -4.54
CA ALA A 326 -19.11 -9.21 -4.65
C ALA A 326 -18.46 -9.20 -6.03
N THR A 327 -17.17 -9.48 -6.10
CA THR A 327 -16.51 -9.68 -7.40
C THR A 327 -16.97 -10.99 -8.03
N THR A 328 -17.21 -10.97 -9.33
CA THR A 328 -17.37 -12.16 -10.17
C THR A 328 -16.10 -12.46 -10.95
N ALA A 329 -15.09 -11.58 -10.87
CA ALA A 329 -13.83 -11.74 -11.58
C ALA A 329 -13.04 -12.92 -11.02
N GLN A 330 -12.49 -13.75 -11.90
CA GLN A 330 -11.51 -14.77 -11.53
C GLN A 330 -10.17 -14.10 -11.23
N ILE A 331 -9.64 -14.33 -10.03
CA ILE A 331 -8.24 -14.04 -9.70
C ILE A 331 -7.42 -15.25 -10.18
N GLY A 332 -6.36 -14.99 -10.90
CA GLY A 332 -5.48 -16.04 -11.39
C GLY A 332 -4.92 -15.78 -12.79
N PRO A 333 -4.16 -16.73 -13.33
CA PRO A 333 -3.55 -16.57 -14.64
C PRO A 333 -4.64 -16.48 -15.73
N LYS A 334 -4.62 -15.33 -16.43
CA LYS A 334 -5.49 -15.08 -17.58
C LYS A 334 -4.79 -15.52 -18.85
N GLU A 335 -5.54 -15.99 -19.83
CA GLU A 335 -4.99 -16.50 -21.08
C GLU A 335 -4.15 -15.42 -21.80
N VAL A 336 -2.96 -15.82 -22.25
CA VAL A 336 -2.08 -14.95 -23.03
C VAL A 336 -2.57 -14.88 -24.47
N ILE A 337 -2.95 -13.69 -24.91
CA ILE A 337 -3.44 -13.40 -26.27
C ILE A 337 -2.25 -13.20 -27.20
N SER A 338 -1.25 -12.43 -26.76
CA SER A 338 -0.10 -12.05 -27.57
C SER A 338 1.14 -11.82 -26.72
N THR A 339 2.31 -11.95 -27.32
CA THR A 339 3.62 -11.72 -26.67
C THR A 339 4.59 -11.04 -27.63
N ALA A 340 5.30 -10.03 -27.12
CA ALA A 340 6.45 -9.43 -27.77
C ALA A 340 7.67 -9.44 -26.85
N THR A 341 8.87 -9.56 -27.41
CA THR A 341 10.15 -9.60 -26.66
C THR A 341 11.09 -8.48 -27.11
N PRO A 342 10.81 -7.22 -26.76
CA PRO A 342 11.58 -6.07 -27.23
C PRO A 342 13.04 -6.11 -26.80
N ASN A 343 13.33 -6.57 -25.58
CA ASN A 343 14.68 -6.62 -25.00
C ASN A 343 15.41 -5.25 -25.02
N VAL A 344 14.71 -4.16 -24.68
CA VAL A 344 15.17 -2.78 -24.76
C VAL A 344 15.60 -2.27 -23.38
N PHE A 345 16.80 -1.67 -23.31
CA PHE A 345 17.22 -0.93 -22.12
C PHE A 345 16.58 0.47 -22.10
N VAL A 346 16.14 0.89 -20.92
CA VAL A 346 15.64 2.25 -20.68
C VAL A 346 16.83 3.14 -20.30
N SER A 347 17.66 3.48 -21.30
CA SER A 347 18.92 4.24 -21.13
C SER A 347 18.76 5.73 -21.35
N GLU A 348 17.65 6.17 -21.93
CA GLU A 348 17.35 7.57 -22.22
C GLU A 348 16.18 8.06 -21.36
N GLN A 349 16.02 9.39 -21.28
CA GLN A 349 14.87 9.97 -20.60
C GLN A 349 13.56 9.51 -21.23
N THR A 350 13.52 9.36 -22.54
CA THR A 350 12.38 8.82 -23.28
C THR A 350 12.84 7.68 -24.16
N GLN A 351 12.29 6.51 -23.94
CA GLN A 351 12.67 5.30 -24.65
C GLN A 351 11.46 4.65 -25.31
N SER A 352 11.50 4.52 -26.63
CA SER A 352 10.57 3.64 -27.35
C SER A 352 10.93 2.18 -27.06
N ILE A 353 9.97 1.43 -26.57
CA ILE A 353 10.17 0.03 -26.18
C ILE A 353 9.88 -0.89 -27.36
N GLY A 354 8.84 -0.61 -28.14
CA GLY A 354 8.43 -1.43 -29.26
C GLY A 354 6.92 -1.63 -29.30
N THR A 355 6.53 -2.55 -30.14
CA THR A 355 5.14 -2.82 -30.51
C THR A 355 4.71 -4.19 -30.03
N ILE A 356 3.47 -4.31 -29.59
CA ILE A 356 2.77 -5.58 -29.43
C ILE A 356 1.44 -5.52 -30.17
N ASP A 357 1.20 -6.51 -31.03
CA ASP A 357 -0.04 -6.62 -31.79
C ASP A 357 -1.05 -7.47 -31.04
N ASN A 358 -2.31 -7.09 -31.08
CA ASN A 358 -3.40 -7.89 -30.57
C ASN A 358 -3.67 -9.06 -31.53
N ASN A 359 -4.17 -10.17 -31.00
CA ASN A 359 -4.59 -11.30 -31.82
C ASN A 359 -5.87 -10.89 -32.57
N GLU A 360 -5.88 -11.04 -33.91
CA GLU A 360 -7.03 -10.71 -34.78
C GLU A 360 -8.34 -11.41 -34.40
N ASN A 361 -8.26 -12.51 -33.65
CA ASN A 361 -9.42 -13.26 -33.16
C ASN A 361 -9.93 -12.82 -31.78
N TYR A 362 -9.27 -11.89 -31.13
CA TYR A 362 -9.70 -11.40 -29.81
C TYR A 362 -10.77 -10.31 -29.96
N ASN A 363 -11.98 -10.60 -29.47
CA ASN A 363 -13.14 -9.71 -29.56
C ASN A 363 -13.48 -9.00 -28.24
N GLY A 364 -12.66 -9.10 -27.20
CA GLY A 364 -12.87 -8.42 -25.91
C GLY A 364 -12.71 -6.91 -26.05
N VAL A 365 -13.41 -6.16 -25.16
CA VAL A 365 -13.34 -4.69 -25.13
C VAL A 365 -12.06 -4.20 -24.45
N LYS A 366 -11.56 -4.97 -23.48
CA LYS A 366 -10.37 -4.66 -22.70
C LYS A 366 -9.40 -5.84 -22.69
N VAL A 367 -8.13 -5.54 -22.46
CA VAL A 367 -7.05 -6.51 -22.25
C VAL A 367 -6.17 -6.04 -21.09
N LEU A 368 -5.40 -6.97 -20.52
CA LEU A 368 -4.33 -6.64 -19.57
C LEU A 368 -3.01 -6.61 -20.33
N LEU A 369 -2.31 -5.47 -20.27
CA LEU A 369 -0.96 -5.31 -20.76
C LEU A 369 0.01 -5.51 -19.60
N ASP A 370 0.85 -6.55 -19.68
CA ASP A 370 1.95 -6.76 -18.77
C ASP A 370 3.28 -6.29 -19.36
N ILE A 371 4.05 -5.57 -18.57
CA ILE A 371 5.39 -5.09 -18.89
C ILE A 371 6.37 -5.80 -17.95
N PHE A 372 7.14 -6.74 -18.47
CA PHE A 372 8.16 -7.48 -17.73
C PHE A 372 9.50 -6.74 -17.80
N THR A 373 10.03 -6.44 -16.63
CA THR A 373 11.30 -5.71 -16.50
C THR A 373 12.33 -6.50 -15.70
N THR A 374 13.60 -6.25 -15.99
CA THR A 374 14.75 -6.74 -15.20
C THR A 374 15.70 -5.62 -14.87
N PHE A 375 16.38 -5.73 -13.72
CA PHE A 375 17.38 -4.76 -13.23
C PHE A 375 18.32 -5.44 -12.23
N GLU A 376 19.52 -4.88 -12.03
CA GLU A 376 20.47 -5.34 -10.97
C GLU A 376 20.21 -4.62 -9.65
N ASN A 377 19.97 -3.31 -9.71
CA ASN A 377 19.68 -2.46 -8.59
C ASN A 377 18.29 -1.84 -8.75
N GLN A 378 17.55 -1.73 -7.65
CA GLN A 378 16.21 -1.15 -7.69
C GLN A 378 16.25 0.27 -8.28
N PRO A 379 15.54 0.53 -9.39
CA PRO A 379 15.43 1.87 -9.95
C PRO A 379 14.71 2.82 -8.98
N SER A 380 15.28 4.00 -8.75
CA SER A 380 14.72 5.02 -7.84
C SER A 380 13.75 5.98 -8.52
N GLY A 381 13.63 5.90 -9.85
CA GLY A 381 12.86 6.84 -10.64
C GLY A 381 11.35 6.58 -10.66
N LEU A 382 10.62 7.58 -11.17
CA LEU A 382 9.25 7.44 -11.64
C LEU A 382 9.26 7.39 -13.16
N TYR A 383 8.55 6.41 -13.71
CA TYR A 383 8.49 6.16 -15.14
C TYR A 383 7.04 6.25 -15.59
N GLU A 384 6.79 7.15 -16.54
CA GLU A 384 5.49 7.36 -17.16
C GLU A 384 5.40 6.48 -18.41
N ILE A 385 4.29 5.77 -18.53
CA ILE A 385 4.03 4.81 -19.61
C ILE A 385 3.02 5.43 -20.57
N TYR A 386 3.36 5.44 -21.83
CA TYR A 386 2.51 5.95 -22.91
C TYR A 386 2.27 4.90 -23.98
N LEU A 387 1.04 4.85 -24.48
CA LEU A 387 0.65 3.99 -25.61
C LEU A 387 0.30 4.84 -26.82
N ASN A 388 0.85 4.46 -27.98
CA ASN A 388 0.59 5.12 -29.27
C ASN A 388 0.81 6.65 -29.21
N HIS A 389 1.83 7.07 -28.47
CA HIS A 389 2.16 8.48 -28.32
C HIS A 389 2.67 9.04 -29.65
N PRO A 390 2.08 10.14 -30.20
CA PRO A 390 2.50 10.70 -31.46
C PRO A 390 3.93 11.28 -31.40
N GLU A 391 4.70 11.06 -32.44
CA GLU A 391 6.07 11.59 -32.55
C GLU A 391 6.06 13.13 -32.48
N GLY A 392 6.95 13.68 -31.67
CA GLY A 392 7.15 15.12 -31.50
C GLY A 392 6.13 15.84 -30.61
N GLN A 393 5.20 15.11 -30.00
CA GLN A 393 4.32 15.66 -28.95
C GLN A 393 4.99 15.61 -27.58
N GLU A 394 4.62 16.56 -26.70
CA GLU A 394 5.07 16.56 -25.31
C GLU A 394 4.39 15.45 -24.51
N PHE A 395 5.13 14.90 -23.53
CA PHE A 395 4.65 13.85 -22.63
C PHE A 395 3.84 14.46 -21.49
N GLU A 396 2.52 14.46 -21.61
CA GLU A 396 1.59 15.02 -20.62
C GLU A 396 0.75 13.93 -19.98
N VAL A 397 0.59 14.00 -18.65
CA VAL A 397 -0.15 12.99 -17.85
C VAL A 397 -1.67 13.08 -18.00
N ASP A 398 -2.19 14.15 -18.58
CA ASP A 398 -3.58 14.31 -19.00
C ASP A 398 -3.82 13.94 -20.47
N SER A 399 -2.77 13.51 -21.17
CA SER A 399 -2.86 13.02 -22.54
C SER A 399 -3.68 11.72 -22.62
N PRO A 400 -4.50 11.51 -23.65
CA PRO A 400 -5.17 10.22 -23.90
C PRO A 400 -4.20 9.05 -24.08
N THR A 401 -2.95 9.32 -24.43
CA THR A 401 -1.90 8.31 -24.62
C THR A 401 -1.20 7.93 -23.32
N PHE A 402 -1.35 8.71 -22.24
CA PHE A 402 -0.83 8.36 -20.93
C PHE A 402 -1.57 7.14 -20.37
N LEU A 403 -0.83 6.06 -20.16
CA LEU A 403 -1.37 4.83 -19.59
C LEU A 403 -1.29 4.83 -18.07
N GLY A 404 -0.16 5.27 -17.53
CA GLY A 404 0.06 5.31 -16.09
C GLY A 404 1.51 5.58 -15.73
N ALA A 405 1.80 5.60 -14.43
CA ALA A 405 3.14 5.74 -13.89
C ALA A 405 3.51 4.50 -13.07
N ILE A 406 4.78 4.12 -13.10
CA ILE A 406 5.31 2.98 -12.35
C ILE A 406 6.45 3.42 -11.44
N SER A 407 6.57 2.74 -10.30
CA SER A 407 7.62 2.86 -9.31
C SER A 407 8.16 1.48 -8.98
N PHE A 408 9.44 1.41 -8.64
CA PHE A 408 10.11 0.17 -8.26
C PHE A 408 10.27 0.01 -6.75
N PHE A 409 9.59 0.82 -5.93
CA PHE A 409 9.59 0.65 -4.47
C PHE A 409 9.13 -0.76 -4.12
N GLY A 410 9.89 -1.45 -3.27
CA GLY A 410 9.61 -2.84 -2.91
C GLY A 410 10.04 -3.90 -3.93
N ALA A 411 10.47 -3.51 -5.14
CA ALA A 411 10.84 -4.46 -6.18
C ALA A 411 12.09 -5.30 -5.88
N ASN A 412 12.92 -4.90 -4.92
CA ASN A 412 14.03 -5.70 -4.39
C ASN A 412 13.70 -6.31 -3.02
N HIS A 413 12.45 -6.20 -2.58
CA HIS A 413 11.98 -6.76 -1.33
C HIS A 413 12.18 -8.28 -1.35
N GLY A 414 12.90 -8.78 -0.34
CA GLY A 414 13.26 -10.19 -0.29
C GLY A 414 14.13 -10.65 -1.46
N ASP A 415 15.14 -9.87 -1.86
CA ASP A 415 16.09 -10.26 -2.91
C ASP A 415 16.67 -11.65 -2.62
N PRO A 416 16.41 -12.68 -3.46
CA PRO A 416 16.87 -14.05 -3.22
C PRO A 416 18.40 -14.19 -3.28
N ARG A 417 19.12 -13.19 -3.78
CA ARG A 417 20.59 -13.12 -3.73
C ARG A 417 21.09 -12.80 -2.33
N ASN A 418 20.25 -12.22 -1.48
CA ASN A 418 20.49 -12.04 -0.06
C ASN A 418 19.92 -13.24 0.70
N THR A 419 20.63 -13.74 1.70
CA THR A 419 20.19 -14.84 2.58
C THR A 419 18.93 -14.54 3.40
N GLU A 420 18.32 -13.38 3.19
CA GLU A 420 17.22 -12.80 3.95
C GLU A 420 15.82 -13.03 3.33
N CYS A 421 15.78 -13.61 2.14
CA CYS A 421 14.49 -13.98 1.53
C CYS A 421 13.89 -15.21 2.24
N LEU A 422 13.18 -14.97 3.33
CA LEU A 422 12.74 -16.06 4.21
C LEU A 422 11.35 -16.61 3.88
N LYS A 423 10.51 -15.95 3.03
CA LYS A 423 9.09 -16.30 2.98
C LYS A 423 8.40 -16.25 1.61
N GLY A 424 9.15 -16.34 0.50
CA GLY A 424 8.53 -16.37 -0.83
C GLY A 424 8.03 -15.01 -1.36
N CYS A 425 8.28 -13.93 -0.63
CA CYS A 425 7.99 -12.55 -1.05
C CYS A 425 9.11 -11.92 -1.89
N CYS A 426 10.06 -12.74 -2.35
CA CYS A 426 11.19 -12.29 -3.14
C CYS A 426 10.76 -11.98 -4.56
N SER A 427 11.26 -10.86 -5.11
CA SER A 427 11.18 -10.65 -6.55
C SER A 427 11.83 -11.82 -7.29
N PRO A 428 11.18 -12.37 -8.30
CA PRO A 428 11.75 -13.46 -9.09
C PRO A 428 13.07 -13.00 -9.74
N VAL A 429 13.95 -13.94 -9.99
CA VAL A 429 15.25 -13.72 -10.63
C VAL A 429 15.23 -14.32 -12.01
N SER A 430 15.72 -13.56 -12.99
CA SER A 430 15.91 -14.03 -14.37
C SER A 430 17.04 -15.07 -14.48
N GLU A 431 17.12 -15.76 -15.61
CA GLU A 431 18.18 -16.74 -15.89
C GLU A 431 19.59 -16.16 -15.77
N ASP A 432 19.77 -14.88 -16.05
CA ASP A 432 21.03 -14.12 -15.91
C ASP A 432 21.23 -13.50 -14.52
N GLY A 433 20.39 -13.86 -13.54
CA GLY A 433 20.56 -13.46 -12.13
C GLY A 433 20.08 -12.06 -11.79
N LYS A 434 19.32 -11.40 -12.65
CA LYS A 434 18.74 -10.06 -12.41
C LYS A 434 17.40 -10.15 -11.72
N LEU A 435 17.08 -9.17 -10.89
CA LEU A 435 15.75 -9.04 -10.30
C LEU A 435 14.71 -8.75 -11.40
N MET A 436 13.53 -9.30 -11.24
CA MET A 436 12.40 -9.15 -12.17
C MET A 436 11.21 -8.50 -11.48
N THR A 437 10.49 -7.67 -12.20
CA THR A 437 9.15 -7.23 -11.80
C THR A 437 8.23 -7.10 -13.01
N VAL A 438 6.94 -7.18 -12.76
CA VAL A 438 5.90 -7.10 -13.78
C VAL A 438 4.92 -6.01 -13.42
N PHE A 439 4.71 -5.07 -14.32
CA PHE A 439 3.68 -4.05 -14.22
C PHE A 439 2.49 -4.44 -15.10
N THR A 440 1.28 -4.30 -14.57
CA THR A 440 0.05 -4.69 -15.28
C THR A 440 -0.86 -3.47 -15.43
N PHE A 441 -1.38 -3.29 -16.63
CA PHE A 441 -2.30 -2.19 -16.96
C PHE A 441 -3.55 -2.74 -17.64
N GLU A 442 -4.70 -2.24 -17.24
CA GLU A 442 -5.96 -2.45 -17.92
C GLU A 442 -6.06 -1.45 -19.09
N VAL A 443 -6.15 -1.96 -20.33
CA VAL A 443 -6.19 -1.13 -21.53
C VAL A 443 -7.36 -1.52 -22.44
N ASN A 444 -7.85 -0.56 -23.24
CA ASN A 444 -8.84 -0.87 -24.27
C ASN A 444 -8.22 -1.76 -25.33
N SER A 445 -9.00 -2.73 -25.83
CA SER A 445 -8.57 -3.58 -26.92
C SER A 445 -8.48 -2.79 -28.23
N ILE A 446 -7.27 -2.76 -28.81
CA ILE A 446 -6.97 -2.16 -30.12
C ILE A 446 -6.01 -3.10 -30.87
N ASP A 447 -5.82 -2.88 -32.16
CA ASP A 447 -5.03 -3.78 -33.02
C ASP A 447 -3.54 -3.79 -32.64
N THR A 448 -2.99 -2.64 -32.34
CA THR A 448 -1.54 -2.47 -32.11
C THR A 448 -1.26 -1.47 -31.00
N TYR A 449 -0.36 -1.83 -30.11
CA TYR A 449 0.12 -0.98 -29.01
C TYR A 449 1.61 -0.68 -29.20
N ASN A 450 1.94 0.61 -29.39
CA ASN A 450 3.32 1.09 -29.37
C ASN A 450 3.63 1.65 -27.98
N LEU A 451 4.56 1.03 -27.27
CA LEU A 451 4.91 1.39 -25.90
C LEU A 451 6.08 2.37 -25.89
N THR A 452 5.92 3.48 -25.17
CA THR A 452 7.00 4.42 -24.84
C THR A 452 7.07 4.61 -23.33
N ILE A 453 8.28 4.59 -22.79
CA ILE A 453 8.57 4.90 -21.39
C ILE A 453 9.24 6.27 -21.33
N HIS A 454 8.70 7.15 -20.50
CA HIS A 454 9.27 8.46 -20.21
C HIS A 454 9.64 8.53 -18.73
N ARG A 455 10.94 8.71 -18.42
CA ARG A 455 11.41 8.88 -17.05
C ARG A 455 11.16 10.30 -16.58
N SER A 456 10.26 10.48 -15.65
CA SER A 456 9.88 11.80 -15.12
C SER A 456 10.66 12.22 -13.87
N GLY A 457 11.40 11.28 -13.22
CA GLY A 457 12.23 11.56 -12.05
C GLY A 457 13.22 10.44 -11.76
N GLY A 458 14.16 10.68 -10.84
CA GLY A 458 15.20 9.73 -10.44
C GLY A 458 16.56 9.97 -11.10
N HIS A 459 17.57 9.14 -10.76
CA HIS A 459 18.94 9.23 -11.25
C HIS A 459 19.16 8.42 -12.53
N GLU A 460 20.25 8.70 -13.27
CA GLU A 460 20.50 8.18 -14.62
C GLU A 460 21.13 6.77 -14.69
N ASP A 461 21.56 6.20 -13.56
CA ASP A 461 22.45 5.03 -13.52
C ASP A 461 21.71 3.70 -13.34
N PHE A 462 20.73 3.38 -14.22
CA PHE A 462 20.00 2.13 -14.07
C PHE A 462 20.13 1.24 -15.31
N ASP A 463 20.27 -0.05 -15.05
CA ASP A 463 20.26 -1.13 -16.04
C ASP A 463 18.85 -1.69 -16.25
N LEU A 464 17.82 -0.85 -16.08
CA LEU A 464 16.43 -1.21 -16.32
C LEU A 464 16.24 -1.66 -17.77
N LYS A 465 15.73 -2.88 -17.93
CA LYS A 465 15.45 -3.48 -19.22
C LYS A 465 14.00 -3.96 -19.29
N VAL A 466 13.33 -3.63 -20.39
CA VAL A 466 12.04 -4.25 -20.73
C VAL A 466 12.30 -5.48 -21.58
N ASN A 467 12.02 -6.64 -21.04
CA ASN A 467 12.34 -7.93 -21.66
C ASN A 467 11.18 -8.46 -22.52
N LYS A 468 9.96 -8.32 -21.99
CA LYS A 468 8.78 -8.94 -22.58
C LYS A 468 7.55 -8.06 -22.33
N LEU A 469 6.67 -8.05 -23.30
CA LEU A 469 5.30 -7.52 -23.20
C LEU A 469 4.33 -8.69 -23.42
N THR A 470 3.23 -8.75 -22.68
CA THR A 470 2.13 -9.68 -22.97
C THR A 470 0.80 -8.97 -22.94
N LEU A 471 -0.09 -9.37 -23.81
CA LEU A 471 -1.51 -9.07 -23.71
C LEU A 471 -2.22 -10.31 -23.17
N ARG A 472 -3.03 -10.13 -22.15
CA ARG A 472 -3.84 -11.20 -21.56
C ARG A 472 -5.31 -10.87 -21.67
N ASP A 473 -6.12 -11.92 -21.74
CA ASP A 473 -7.57 -11.79 -21.72
C ASP A 473 -8.04 -11.07 -20.44
N TYR A 474 -9.04 -10.21 -20.60
CA TYR A 474 -9.68 -9.45 -19.53
C TYR A 474 -11.07 -10.04 -19.22
N ASN A 475 -11.21 -11.34 -19.15
CA ASN A 475 -12.51 -11.94 -18.81
C ASN A 475 -12.87 -11.64 -17.35
N LEU A 476 -13.90 -10.79 -17.17
CA LEU A 476 -14.56 -10.51 -15.90
C LEU A 476 -15.53 -11.63 -15.55
#